data_783887e950f3a99bf341d4d0b50e7090
#
_entry.id   783887e950f3a99bf341d4d0b50e7090
#
_cell.length_a   1.000
_cell.length_b   1.000
_cell.length_c   1.000
_cell.angle_alpha   90.00
_cell.angle_beta   90.00
_cell.angle_gamma   90.00
#
_symmetry.space_group_name_H-M   'P 1'
#
loop_
_entity.id
_entity.type
_entity.pdbx_description
1 polymer ?
#
loop_
_entity_poly.entity_id
_entity_poly.type
_entity_poly.pdbx_seq_one_letter_code
_entity_poly.pdbx_strand_id
1 'polypeptide(L)'
;MDEEQLKQEFHKAMLDIYYNALDFPKPYRATRFFQMVNELGGKKAADKLLSTGDRTQSGFAELILSGGGIHALQYSMEYLVLQKPWCDLFTEEQLAVAYKRLERAEFKFPEKQ
;
A
#
# COMPACT_ATOMS: atom_id res chain seq x y z
N MET A 1 -9.65 -18.93 -5.84
CA MET A 1 -10.34 -17.66 -5.53
C MET A 1 -10.59 -16.93 -6.85
N ASP A 2 -11.84 -16.59 -7.15
CA ASP A 2 -12.12 -15.87 -8.39
C ASP A 2 -11.73 -14.40 -8.25
N GLU A 3 -11.79 -13.67 -9.36
CA GLU A 3 -11.32 -12.29 -9.38
C GLU A 3 -12.16 -11.39 -8.47
N GLU A 4 -13.47 -11.58 -8.45
CA GLU A 4 -14.34 -10.77 -7.59
C GLU A 4 -14.04 -11.00 -6.11
N GLN A 5 -13.87 -12.25 -5.71
CA GLN A 5 -13.51 -12.58 -4.35
C GLN A 5 -12.15 -12.04 -3.99
N LEU A 6 -11.20 -12.11 -4.91
CA LEU A 6 -9.86 -11.57 -4.70
C LEU A 6 -9.90 -10.05 -4.48
N LYS A 7 -10.72 -9.35 -5.28
CA LYS A 7 -10.90 -7.90 -5.10
C LYS A 7 -11.53 -7.56 -3.77
N GLN A 8 -12.50 -8.35 -3.31
CA GLN A 8 -13.13 -8.13 -2.01
C GLN A 8 -12.13 -8.31 -0.88
N GLU A 9 -11.31 -9.33 -0.95
CA GLU A 9 -10.28 -9.57 0.06
C GLU A 9 -9.20 -8.50 0.00
N PHE A 10 -8.84 -8.05 -1.20
CA PHE A 10 -7.90 -6.94 -1.35
C PHE A 10 -8.45 -5.66 -0.74
N HIS A 11 -9.74 -5.40 -0.91
CA HIS A 11 -10.38 -4.24 -0.29
C HIS A 11 -10.18 -4.25 1.23
N LYS A 12 -10.40 -5.41 1.85
CA LYS A 12 -10.18 -5.56 3.30
C LYS A 12 -8.72 -5.31 3.67
N ALA A 13 -7.80 -5.83 2.86
CA ALA A 13 -6.37 -5.64 3.11
C ALA A 13 -5.98 -4.15 3.01
N MET A 14 -6.59 -3.42 2.08
CA MET A 14 -6.37 -1.98 1.96
C MET A 14 -6.89 -1.22 3.19
N LEU A 15 -8.05 -1.61 3.72
CA LEU A 15 -8.55 -1.00 4.95
C LEU A 15 -7.65 -1.30 6.13
N ASP A 16 -7.06 -2.49 6.16
CA ASP A 16 -6.13 -2.87 7.23
C ASP A 16 -4.90 -1.98 7.26
N ILE A 17 -4.48 -1.43 6.13
CA ILE A 17 -3.38 -0.46 6.10
C ILE A 17 -3.69 0.72 7.03
N TYR A 18 -4.90 1.24 6.94
CA TYR A 18 -5.34 2.34 7.78
C TYR A 18 -5.31 1.96 9.26
N TYR A 19 -5.89 0.79 9.58
CA TYR A 19 -5.97 0.35 10.97
C TYR A 19 -4.60 0.01 11.55
N ASN A 20 -3.72 -0.59 10.78
CA ASN A 20 -2.35 -0.89 11.22
C ASN A 20 -1.60 0.38 11.57
N ALA A 21 -1.77 1.43 10.78
CA ALA A 21 -1.09 2.71 11.04
C ALA A 21 -1.57 3.37 12.32
N LEU A 22 -2.81 3.11 12.73
CA LEU A 22 -3.32 3.63 14.01
C LEU A 22 -2.63 2.98 15.21
N ASP A 23 -2.09 1.77 15.02
CA ASP A 23 -1.40 1.04 16.09
C ASP A 23 0.10 1.31 16.14
N PHE A 24 0.61 2.18 15.28
CA PHE A 24 2.03 2.55 15.28
C PHE A 24 2.40 3.26 16.58
N PRO A 25 3.70 3.26 16.96
CA PRO A 25 4.15 4.01 18.14
C PRO A 25 3.69 5.46 18.15
N LYS A 26 3.65 6.08 16.98
CA LYS A 26 3.00 7.37 16.79
C LYS A 26 1.85 7.13 15.81
N PRO A 27 0.61 6.99 16.30
CA PRO A 27 -0.50 6.64 15.42
C PRO A 27 -0.63 7.61 14.25
N TYR A 28 -0.84 7.03 13.06
CA TYR A 28 -1.01 7.82 11.84
C TYR A 28 -2.42 7.60 11.29
N ARG A 29 -3.17 8.67 11.14
CA ARG A 29 -4.51 8.64 10.56
C ARG A 29 -4.43 8.99 9.09
N ALA A 30 -4.38 7.99 8.24
CA ALA A 30 -4.38 8.19 6.80
C ALA A 30 -5.82 8.40 6.31
N THR A 31 -6.44 9.49 6.72
CA THR A 31 -7.88 9.75 6.50
C THR A 31 -8.23 9.79 5.02
N ARG A 32 -7.43 10.47 4.20
CA ARG A 32 -7.69 10.55 2.76
C ARG A 32 -7.62 9.19 2.09
N PHE A 33 -6.64 8.39 2.50
CA PHE A 33 -6.49 7.03 2.00
C PHE A 33 -7.73 6.20 2.37
N PHE A 34 -8.14 6.27 3.62
CA PHE A 34 -9.31 5.56 4.11
C PHE A 34 -10.56 5.94 3.35
N GLN A 35 -10.78 7.24 3.15
CA GLN A 35 -11.92 7.75 2.39
C GLN A 35 -11.90 7.23 0.95
N MET A 36 -10.74 7.30 0.31
CA MET A 36 -10.61 6.86 -1.07
C MET A 36 -10.93 5.38 -1.22
N VAL A 37 -10.43 4.55 -0.31
CA VAL A 37 -10.70 3.10 -0.34
C VAL A 37 -12.18 2.83 -0.16
N ASN A 38 -12.85 3.54 0.75
CA ASN A 38 -14.27 3.35 0.96
C ASN A 38 -15.12 3.84 -0.22
N GLU A 39 -14.72 4.93 -0.87
CA GLU A 39 -15.48 5.49 -1.98
C GLU A 39 -15.29 4.73 -3.28
N LEU A 40 -14.07 4.33 -3.59
CA LEU A 40 -13.74 3.70 -4.87
C LEU A 40 -13.66 2.18 -4.81
N GLY A 41 -13.49 1.63 -3.62
CA GLY A 41 -13.10 0.24 -3.45
C GLY A 41 -11.58 0.10 -3.49
N GLY A 42 -11.06 -0.95 -2.87
CA GLY A 42 -9.62 -1.13 -2.72
C GLY A 42 -8.87 -1.19 -4.04
N LYS A 43 -9.38 -1.96 -5.01
CA LYS A 43 -8.71 -2.12 -6.31
C LYS A 43 -8.62 -0.81 -7.08
N LYS A 44 -9.72 -0.09 -7.18
CA LYS A 44 -9.74 1.20 -7.90
C LYS A 44 -8.91 2.25 -7.18
N ALA A 45 -8.93 2.25 -5.85
CA ALA A 45 -8.09 3.16 -5.07
C ALA A 45 -6.61 2.90 -5.35
N ALA A 46 -6.20 1.64 -5.37
CA ALA A 46 -4.82 1.28 -5.69
C ALA A 46 -4.45 1.68 -7.11
N ASP A 47 -5.34 1.42 -8.08
CA ASP A 47 -5.10 1.82 -9.47
C ASP A 47 -4.84 3.33 -9.56
N LYS A 48 -5.67 4.11 -8.88
CA LYS A 48 -5.53 5.56 -8.89
C LYS A 48 -4.22 5.99 -8.26
N LEU A 49 -3.90 5.44 -7.10
CA LEU A 49 -2.67 5.80 -6.40
C LEU A 49 -1.42 5.42 -7.18
N LEU A 50 -1.45 4.30 -7.88
CA LEU A 50 -0.31 3.87 -8.70
C LEU A 50 -0.14 4.74 -9.95
N SER A 51 -1.19 5.46 -10.36
CA SER A 51 -1.13 6.32 -11.53
C SER A 51 -0.78 7.79 -11.22
N THR A 52 -0.67 8.17 -9.93
CA THR A 52 -0.56 9.59 -9.56
C THR A 52 0.88 10.13 -9.45
N GLY A 53 1.88 9.40 -9.89
CA GLY A 53 3.26 9.89 -9.86
C GLY A 53 3.82 9.97 -8.44
N ASP A 54 4.55 11.06 -8.15
CA ASP A 54 5.36 11.15 -6.92
C ASP A 54 4.59 11.56 -5.66
N ARG A 55 3.29 11.71 -5.73
CA ARG A 55 2.48 12.17 -4.58
C ARG A 55 2.54 11.23 -3.38
N THR A 56 2.88 9.99 -3.61
CA THR A 56 2.97 9.00 -2.54
C THR A 56 4.18 9.18 -1.64
N GLN A 57 5.15 9.99 -2.05
CA GLN A 57 6.32 10.23 -1.21
C GLN A 57 5.96 10.84 0.14
N SER A 58 4.96 11.73 0.17
CA SER A 58 4.53 12.31 1.44
C SER A 58 3.90 11.25 2.34
N GLY A 59 3.15 10.32 1.76
CA GLY A 59 2.59 9.20 2.52
C GLY A 59 3.67 8.30 3.10
N PHE A 60 4.74 8.06 2.35
CA PHE A 60 5.88 7.29 2.85
C PHE A 60 6.55 7.98 4.03
N ALA A 61 6.76 9.30 3.92
CA ALA A 61 7.39 10.05 5.00
C ALA A 61 6.58 9.92 6.30
N GLU A 62 5.26 10.03 6.20
CA GLU A 62 4.39 9.89 7.36
C GLU A 62 4.45 8.48 7.94
N LEU A 63 4.45 7.45 7.10
CA LEU A 63 4.55 6.07 7.58
C LEU A 63 5.88 5.84 8.29
N ILE A 64 6.98 6.34 7.73
CA ILE A 64 8.30 6.18 8.31
C ILE A 64 8.37 6.85 9.69
N LEU A 65 7.89 8.10 9.77
CA LEU A 65 7.90 8.83 11.04
C LEU A 65 7.01 8.15 12.09
N SER A 66 5.81 7.78 11.70
CA SER A 66 4.83 7.19 12.61
C SER A 66 5.21 5.79 13.04
N GLY A 67 5.79 5.02 12.13
CA GLY A 67 6.14 3.62 12.38
C GLY A 67 7.55 3.39 12.91
N GLY A 68 8.34 4.46 13.06
CA GLY A 68 9.65 4.36 13.68
C GLY A 68 10.78 3.95 12.76
N GLY A 69 10.61 4.05 11.43
CA GLY A 69 11.69 3.76 10.50
C GLY A 69 11.20 3.27 9.15
N ILE A 70 12.14 3.04 8.24
CA ILE A 70 11.85 2.62 6.87
C ILE A 70 11.10 1.29 6.83
N HIS A 71 11.32 0.42 7.82
CA HIS A 71 10.61 -0.87 7.89
C HIS A 71 9.09 -0.70 7.91
N ALA A 72 8.58 0.46 8.33
CA ALA A 72 7.14 0.72 8.33
C ALA A 72 6.53 0.72 6.93
N LEU A 73 7.36 0.83 5.88
CA LEU A 73 6.85 0.79 4.50
C LEU A 73 6.30 -0.59 4.12
N GLN A 74 6.55 -1.63 4.91
CA GLN A 74 5.87 -2.92 4.73
C GLN A 74 4.36 -2.81 4.94
N TYR A 75 3.89 -1.72 5.54
CA TYR A 75 2.46 -1.45 5.73
C TYR A 75 1.91 -0.49 4.68
N SER A 76 2.67 -0.20 3.62
CA SER A 76 2.21 0.69 2.54
C SER A 76 1.40 -0.08 1.50
N MET A 77 0.60 0.66 0.73
CA MET A 77 -0.14 0.09 -0.41
C MET A 77 0.83 -0.47 -1.45
N GLU A 78 1.96 0.21 -1.67
CA GLU A 78 2.96 -0.24 -2.63
C GLU A 78 3.52 -1.62 -2.27
N TYR A 79 3.77 -1.85 -1.00
CA TYR A 79 4.24 -3.17 -0.58
C TYR A 79 3.13 -4.21 -0.72
N LEU A 80 1.90 -3.85 -0.35
CA LEU A 80 0.75 -4.75 -0.40
C LEU A 80 0.52 -5.30 -1.82
N VAL A 81 0.52 -4.41 -2.83
CA VAL A 81 0.21 -4.85 -4.19
C VAL A 81 1.28 -5.80 -4.76
N LEU A 82 2.49 -5.78 -4.20
CA LEU A 82 3.57 -6.68 -4.64
C LEU A 82 3.45 -8.08 -4.04
N GLN A 83 2.59 -8.28 -3.05
CA GLN A 83 2.45 -9.55 -2.36
C GLN A 83 1.44 -10.45 -3.05
N LYS A 84 1.66 -11.77 -2.97
CA LYS A 84 0.66 -12.74 -3.42
C LYS A 84 -0.45 -12.83 -2.38
N PRO A 85 -1.68 -13.01 -2.78
CA PRO A 85 -2.16 -13.16 -4.16
C PRO A 85 -2.49 -11.82 -4.84
N TRP A 86 -2.28 -10.70 -4.16
CA TRP A 86 -2.73 -9.38 -4.62
C TRP A 86 -2.09 -8.94 -5.92
N CYS A 87 -0.83 -9.34 -6.16
CA CYS A 87 -0.12 -8.94 -7.38
C CYS A 87 -0.82 -9.42 -8.65
N ASP A 88 -1.64 -10.47 -8.57
CA ASP A 88 -2.39 -10.96 -9.71
C ASP A 88 -3.48 -10.00 -10.19
N LEU A 89 -3.81 -8.99 -9.39
CA LEU A 89 -4.80 -7.98 -9.75
C LEU A 89 -4.22 -6.80 -10.55
N PHE A 90 -2.90 -6.75 -10.71
CA PHE A 90 -2.22 -5.57 -11.24
C PHE A 90 -1.38 -5.92 -12.45
N THR A 91 -1.15 -4.91 -13.32
CA THR A 91 -0.29 -5.08 -14.48
C THR A 91 1.18 -5.02 -14.06
N GLU A 92 2.05 -5.50 -14.96
CA GLU A 92 3.49 -5.43 -14.71
C GLU A 92 3.95 -3.99 -14.53
N GLU A 93 3.38 -3.05 -15.30
CA GLU A 93 3.71 -1.63 -15.18
C GLU A 93 3.34 -1.09 -13.81
N GLN A 94 2.16 -1.46 -13.32
CA GLN A 94 1.72 -1.02 -11.98
C GLN A 94 2.63 -1.56 -10.90
N LEU A 95 2.98 -2.84 -11.00
CA LEU A 95 3.88 -3.46 -10.02
C LEU A 95 5.28 -2.83 -10.07
N ALA A 96 5.74 -2.47 -11.27
CA ALA A 96 7.02 -1.80 -11.41
C ALA A 96 7.00 -0.42 -10.75
N VAL A 97 5.89 0.30 -10.85
CA VAL A 97 5.74 1.60 -10.17
C VAL A 97 5.86 1.42 -8.66
N ALA A 98 5.12 0.45 -8.11
CA ALA A 98 5.16 0.17 -6.68
C ALA A 98 6.57 -0.19 -6.21
N TYR A 99 7.23 -1.07 -6.95
CA TYR A 99 8.59 -1.49 -6.64
C TYR A 99 9.57 -0.31 -6.64
N LYS A 100 9.51 0.50 -7.69
CA LYS A 100 10.42 1.65 -7.82
C LYS A 100 10.24 2.67 -6.71
N ARG A 101 8.99 2.89 -6.28
CA ARG A 101 8.73 3.81 -5.18
C ARG A 101 9.40 3.34 -3.90
N LEU A 102 9.29 2.04 -3.60
CA LEU A 102 9.91 1.45 -2.42
C LEU A 102 11.44 1.48 -2.54
N GLU A 103 11.95 1.18 -3.73
CA GLU A 103 13.39 1.21 -3.98
C GLU A 103 13.98 2.61 -3.79
N ARG A 104 13.29 3.64 -4.29
CA ARG A 104 13.72 5.03 -4.12
C ARG A 104 13.72 5.45 -2.66
N ALA A 105 12.84 4.88 -1.86
CA ALA A 105 12.78 5.15 -0.43
C ALA A 105 13.80 4.32 0.36
N GLU A 106 14.60 3.53 -0.34
CA GLU A 106 15.63 2.68 0.24
C GLU A 106 15.05 1.59 1.16
N PHE A 107 13.81 1.17 0.86
CA PHE A 107 13.19 0.07 1.58
C PHE A 107 13.92 -1.24 1.27
N LYS A 108 14.22 -2.00 2.31
CA LYS A 108 14.86 -3.31 2.15
C LYS A 108 13.79 -4.39 2.14
N PHE A 109 13.67 -5.05 0.98
CA PHE A 109 12.70 -6.13 0.86
C PHE A 109 13.17 -7.33 1.69
N PRO A 110 12.21 -8.03 2.36
CA PRO A 110 12.57 -9.26 3.06
C PRO A 110 13.13 -10.28 2.10
N GLU A 111 14.14 -11.03 2.55
CA GLU A 111 14.70 -12.07 1.73
C GLU A 111 13.68 -13.20 1.55
N LYS A 112 13.64 -13.71 0.33
CA LYS A 112 12.83 -14.88 0.05
C LYS A 112 13.53 -16.13 0.53
N GLN A 113 12.76 -16.99 1.12
CA GLN A 113 13.26 -18.27 1.59
C GLN A 113 12.91 -19.37 0.65
#